data_bd5e11c03edf592573c05353e5ead98f
#
_entry.id   bd5e11c03edf592573c05353e5ead98f
#
_cell.length_a   1.000
_cell.length_b   1.000
_cell.length_c   1.000
_cell.angle_alpha   90.00
_cell.angle_beta   90.00
_cell.angle_gamma   90.00
#
_symmetry.space_group_name_H-M   'P 1'
#
loop_
_entity.id
_entity.type
_entity.pdbx_description
1 polymer ?
#
loop_
_entity_poly.entity_id
_entity_poly.type
_entity_poly.pdbx_seq_one_letter_code
_entity_poly.pdbx_strand_id
1 'polypeptide(L)'
;MKVNALLKTLVLIFIIISIMGIMGCGGSDKDAAIITMQKEIFEIVIPAFGELDAVKSTPIMPSPQVRGQQTIAWMIPENSQVKAGETVIRMAAEYYVDSLRTEKFNIARLNLEIQDKEKALDKENKDIQAQLTLTEIEKQLAEVFAAKDETIFSRNEIIESSVNVEFLGVKTKYLQEKSKQMEKKALAELQLLKSKMKTLQVKVEQLQSALDSLDLKAPHDGILIYEKNWRGEKPRLGMSAWMGMKLAKLPDLSSMEAKVFVLESEAAGLKGDLPATVTLDSSPGLTFSGKVIGIDTIAKPLEEKSPLKYFEVKINLEKTDSAIMKPGSMVKTTIFVRKLENVLAVPNQALFFNDGHTYVNVMKGSKLEKRAVKTGDRSLTRTVITEGLAAGEKVVL
;
A
#
# COMPACT_ATOMS: atom_id res chain seq x y z
N MET A 1 -50.83 -39.59 -82.54
CA MET A 1 -50.31 -38.29 -83.04
C MET A 1 -50.23 -37.17 -82.00
N LYS A 2 -50.43 -37.41 -80.68
CA LYS A 2 -50.37 -36.32 -79.63
C LYS A 2 -49.06 -36.29 -78.76
N VAL A 3 -48.25 -37.33 -78.87
CA VAL A 3 -46.97 -37.42 -78.03
C VAL A 3 -45.81 -36.65 -78.65
N ASN A 4 -45.72 -36.54 -80.00
CA ASN A 4 -44.67 -35.83 -80.68
C ASN A 4 -44.74 -34.29 -80.63
N ALA A 5 -45.91 -33.71 -80.33
CA ALA A 5 -46.03 -32.27 -80.17
C ALA A 5 -45.55 -31.78 -78.80
N LEU A 6 -45.78 -32.55 -77.74
CA LEU A 6 -45.37 -32.27 -76.42
C LEU A 6 -43.85 -32.34 -76.25
N LEU A 7 -43.21 -33.30 -76.93
CA LEU A 7 -41.73 -33.45 -76.89
C LEU A 7 -41.01 -32.33 -77.63
N LYS A 8 -41.61 -31.83 -78.76
CA LYS A 8 -41.06 -30.67 -79.49
C LYS A 8 -41.16 -29.35 -78.69
N THR A 9 -42.25 -29.15 -77.97
CA THR A 9 -42.44 -27.97 -77.13
C THR A 9 -41.51 -28.01 -75.92
N LEU A 10 -41.22 -29.16 -75.29
CA LEU A 10 -40.33 -29.33 -74.20
C LEU A 10 -38.85 -29.10 -74.59
N VAL A 11 -38.47 -29.55 -75.79
CA VAL A 11 -37.11 -29.30 -76.35
C VAL A 11 -36.94 -27.83 -76.72
N LEU A 12 -37.95 -27.13 -77.21
CA LEU A 12 -37.88 -25.71 -77.55
C LEU A 12 -37.77 -24.83 -76.28
N ILE A 13 -38.47 -25.19 -75.20
CA ILE A 13 -38.36 -24.51 -73.89
C ILE A 13 -36.98 -24.74 -73.28
N PHE A 14 -36.37 -25.94 -73.42
CA PHE A 14 -35.04 -26.22 -72.91
C PHE A 14 -33.93 -25.49 -73.68
N ILE A 15 -34.11 -25.26 -75.01
CA ILE A 15 -33.19 -24.49 -75.83
C ILE A 15 -33.32 -22.97 -75.48
N ILE A 16 -34.52 -22.44 -75.22
CA ILE A 16 -34.72 -21.04 -74.84
C ILE A 16 -34.15 -20.77 -73.43
N ILE A 17 -34.27 -21.71 -72.48
CA ILE A 17 -33.70 -21.62 -71.14
C ILE A 17 -32.17 -21.72 -71.20
N SER A 18 -31.60 -22.53 -72.13
CA SER A 18 -30.13 -22.62 -72.32
C SER A 18 -29.50 -21.39 -72.95
N ILE A 19 -30.25 -20.66 -73.82
CA ILE A 19 -29.73 -19.40 -74.42
C ILE A 19 -29.85 -18.22 -73.45
N MET A 20 -30.83 -18.26 -72.51
CA MET A 20 -30.96 -17.23 -71.48
C MET A 20 -29.95 -17.37 -70.36
N GLY A 21 -29.25 -18.54 -70.19
CA GLY A 21 -28.19 -18.80 -69.23
C GLY A 21 -26.77 -18.29 -69.60
N ILE A 22 -26.59 -17.79 -70.84
CA ILE A 22 -25.28 -17.38 -71.36
C ILE A 22 -25.07 -15.86 -71.38
N MET A 23 -26.08 -15.05 -71.03
CA MET A 23 -25.99 -13.58 -70.98
C MET A 23 -25.89 -13.02 -69.57
N GLY A 24 -25.38 -13.77 -68.57
CA GLY A 24 -25.31 -13.39 -67.19
C GLY A 24 -23.87 -13.38 -66.60
N CYS A 25 -22.83 -13.14 -67.35
CA CYS A 25 -21.50 -12.78 -66.86
C CYS A 25 -21.15 -11.32 -67.27
N GLY A 26 -21.95 -10.39 -66.80
CA GLY A 26 -21.52 -9.02 -66.61
C GLY A 26 -20.53 -9.01 -65.44
N GLY A 27 -19.26 -8.76 -65.70
CA GLY A 27 -18.28 -8.56 -64.64
C GLY A 27 -18.79 -7.51 -63.67
N SER A 28 -18.93 -7.90 -62.40
CA SER A 28 -19.06 -6.95 -61.32
C SER A 28 -17.80 -6.10 -61.38
N ASP A 29 -17.87 -4.91 -61.96
CA ASP A 29 -16.97 -3.84 -61.58
C ASP A 29 -17.11 -3.72 -60.04
N LYS A 30 -16.16 -4.29 -59.34
CA LYS A 30 -16.01 -4.00 -57.93
C LYS A 30 -15.85 -2.48 -57.88
N ASP A 31 -16.87 -1.78 -57.38
CA ASP A 31 -16.79 -0.37 -57.03
C ASP A 31 -15.57 -0.19 -56.10
N ALA A 32 -14.40 -0.02 -56.70
CA ALA A 32 -13.19 0.25 -55.96
C ALA A 32 -13.42 1.58 -55.26
N ALA A 33 -13.38 1.57 -53.96
CA ALA A 33 -13.57 2.79 -53.18
C ALA A 33 -12.50 3.82 -53.56
N ILE A 34 -12.95 5.01 -54.02
CA ILE A 34 -12.08 6.09 -54.48
C ILE A 34 -12.03 7.17 -53.40
N ILE A 35 -10.83 7.53 -53.00
CA ILE A 35 -10.61 8.61 -52.04
C ILE A 35 -9.95 9.79 -52.77
N THR A 36 -10.54 10.99 -52.66
CA THR A 36 -9.91 12.20 -53.13
C THR A 36 -8.96 12.73 -52.10
N MET A 37 -7.72 12.90 -52.48
CA MET A 37 -6.65 13.34 -51.59
C MET A 37 -6.80 14.80 -51.24
N GLN A 38 -6.90 15.10 -49.97
CA GLN A 38 -6.89 16.47 -49.45
C GLN A 38 -5.80 16.62 -48.40
N LYS A 39 -5.26 17.82 -48.28
CA LYS A 39 -4.37 18.13 -47.19
C LYS A 39 -5.17 18.21 -45.89
N GLU A 40 -4.73 17.48 -44.91
CA GLU A 40 -5.42 17.35 -43.61
C GLU A 40 -4.44 17.40 -42.44
N ILE A 41 -4.97 17.51 -41.27
CA ILE A 41 -4.24 17.33 -40.03
C ILE A 41 -4.10 15.82 -39.81
N PHE A 42 -2.88 15.34 -39.65
CA PHE A 42 -2.59 13.94 -39.35
C PHE A 42 -2.03 13.81 -37.97
N GLU A 43 -2.72 13.06 -37.12
CA GLU A 43 -2.30 12.82 -35.77
C GLU A 43 -1.83 11.35 -35.62
N ILE A 44 -0.63 11.21 -35.10
CA ILE A 44 -0.09 9.90 -34.71
C ILE A 44 -0.44 9.70 -33.27
N VAL A 45 -1.29 8.71 -33.03
CA VAL A 45 -1.81 8.39 -31.71
C VAL A 45 -1.50 6.96 -31.36
N ILE A 46 -1.27 6.72 -30.07
CA ILE A 46 -1.10 5.40 -29.50
C ILE A 46 -2.33 5.12 -28.63
N PRO A 47 -3.13 4.09 -28.98
CA PRO A 47 -4.23 3.66 -28.14
C PRO A 47 -3.69 2.88 -26.94
N ALA A 48 -4.29 3.08 -25.79
CA ALA A 48 -3.98 2.37 -24.57
C ALA A 48 -5.25 2.12 -23.78
N PHE A 49 -5.23 1.12 -22.94
CA PHE A 49 -6.30 0.77 -22.00
C PHE A 49 -5.72 0.50 -20.63
N GLY A 50 -6.50 0.68 -19.60
CA GLY A 50 -6.02 0.46 -18.24
C GLY A 50 -7.05 0.82 -17.21
N GLU A 51 -6.58 1.26 -16.05
CA GLU A 51 -7.43 1.61 -14.92
C GLU A 51 -7.00 2.94 -14.29
N LEU A 52 -7.93 3.59 -13.60
CA LEU A 52 -7.63 4.71 -12.72
C LEU A 52 -7.02 4.20 -11.42
N ASP A 53 -5.98 4.88 -10.95
CA ASP A 53 -5.43 4.70 -9.60
C ASP A 53 -5.26 6.07 -8.93
N ALA A 54 -5.15 6.10 -7.62
CA ALA A 54 -4.82 7.32 -6.92
C ALA A 54 -3.30 7.55 -6.94
N VAL A 55 -2.87 8.77 -7.21
CA VAL A 55 -1.43 9.14 -7.19
C VAL A 55 -0.81 8.83 -5.83
N LYS A 56 -1.59 9.04 -4.76
CA LYS A 56 -1.19 8.73 -3.38
C LYS A 56 -2.21 7.83 -2.73
N SER A 57 -1.74 6.84 -2.00
CA SER A 57 -2.59 6.03 -1.14
C SER A 57 -1.87 5.77 0.18
N THR A 58 -2.60 5.87 1.27
CA THR A 58 -2.06 5.61 2.60
C THR A 58 -2.31 4.15 2.95
N PRO A 59 -1.26 3.34 3.15
CA PRO A 59 -1.40 1.94 3.50
C PRO A 59 -1.85 1.77 4.95
N ILE A 60 -2.70 0.79 5.20
CA ILE A 60 -3.11 0.34 6.53
C ILE A 60 -2.39 -0.96 6.81
N MET A 61 -1.57 -0.95 7.85
CA MET A 61 -0.65 -2.03 8.22
C MET A 61 -0.71 -2.29 9.72
N PRO A 62 -0.42 -3.51 10.20
CA PRO A 62 -0.21 -3.78 11.60
C PRO A 62 0.87 -2.87 12.20
N SER A 63 0.62 -2.41 13.43
CA SER A 63 1.54 -1.50 14.14
C SER A 63 2.89 -2.14 14.41
N PRO A 64 4.01 -1.42 14.26
CA PRO A 64 5.33 -1.91 14.64
C PRO A 64 5.51 -2.09 16.15
N GLN A 65 4.63 -1.53 16.97
CA GLN A 65 4.66 -1.68 18.43
C GLN A 65 4.25 -3.09 18.88
N VAL A 66 3.53 -3.82 18.03
CA VAL A 66 3.06 -5.18 18.29
C VAL A 66 3.99 -6.16 17.60
N ARG A 67 4.78 -6.89 18.39
CA ARG A 67 5.73 -7.87 17.88
C ARG A 67 5.04 -9.21 17.58
N GLY A 68 5.48 -9.86 16.50
CA GLY A 68 5.02 -11.20 16.13
C GLY A 68 3.81 -11.19 15.20
N GLN A 69 3.24 -12.36 15.05
CA GLN A 69 2.08 -12.62 14.22
C GLN A 69 0.81 -12.17 14.93
N GLN A 70 -0.04 -11.44 14.23
CA GLN A 70 -1.32 -10.95 14.72
C GLN A 70 -2.45 -11.54 13.89
N THR A 71 -3.57 -11.87 14.51
CA THR A 71 -4.74 -12.41 13.82
C THR A 71 -5.79 -11.33 13.65
N ILE A 72 -6.39 -11.22 12.48
CA ILE A 72 -7.48 -10.28 12.20
C ILE A 72 -8.75 -10.79 12.91
N ALA A 73 -9.22 -10.04 13.90
CA ALA A 73 -10.43 -10.37 14.64
C ALA A 73 -11.69 -9.72 14.03
N TRP A 74 -11.56 -8.54 13.46
CA TRP A 74 -12.65 -7.82 12.82
C TRP A 74 -12.13 -6.85 11.77
N MET A 75 -12.96 -6.57 10.75
CA MET A 75 -12.66 -5.61 9.70
C MET A 75 -13.92 -5.08 9.05
N ILE A 76 -13.90 -3.81 8.62
CA ILE A 76 -14.98 -3.19 7.84
C ILE A 76 -14.99 -3.80 6.43
N PRO A 77 -16.15 -4.02 5.80
CA PRO A 77 -16.21 -4.52 4.42
C PRO A 77 -15.43 -3.66 3.43
N GLU A 78 -14.88 -4.31 2.41
CA GLU A 78 -14.19 -3.61 1.31
C GLU A 78 -15.12 -2.62 0.61
N ASN A 79 -14.55 -1.51 0.12
CA ASN A 79 -15.24 -0.39 -0.53
C ASN A 79 -16.17 0.42 0.40
N SER A 80 -16.09 0.23 1.71
CA SER A 80 -16.78 1.08 2.68
C SER A 80 -16.15 2.47 2.73
N GLN A 81 -16.99 3.47 2.88
CA GLN A 81 -16.55 4.84 3.17
C GLN A 81 -16.22 4.94 4.67
N VAL A 82 -15.04 5.42 4.99
CA VAL A 82 -14.53 5.56 6.36
C VAL A 82 -14.11 6.99 6.65
N LYS A 83 -14.18 7.37 7.92
CA LYS A 83 -13.74 8.69 8.41
C LYS A 83 -12.39 8.60 9.11
N ALA A 84 -11.66 9.69 9.12
CA ALA A 84 -10.41 9.81 9.89
C ALA A 84 -10.61 9.41 11.35
N GLY A 85 -9.72 8.52 11.86
CA GLY A 85 -9.78 7.99 13.22
C GLY A 85 -10.73 6.80 13.43
N GLU A 86 -11.53 6.42 12.44
CA GLU A 86 -12.40 5.25 12.50
C GLU A 86 -11.59 3.97 12.47
N THR A 87 -11.92 2.99 13.34
CA THR A 87 -11.27 1.68 13.34
C THR A 87 -11.72 0.88 12.12
N VAL A 88 -10.78 0.53 11.25
CA VAL A 88 -11.05 -0.21 10.00
C VAL A 88 -10.72 -1.69 10.09
N ILE A 89 -9.70 -2.03 10.87
CA ILE A 89 -9.32 -3.43 11.14
C ILE A 89 -8.96 -3.53 12.61
N ARG A 90 -9.45 -4.57 13.28
CA ARG A 90 -9.10 -4.89 14.66
C ARG A 90 -8.38 -6.21 14.71
N MET A 91 -7.22 -6.22 15.35
CA MET A 91 -6.45 -7.44 15.63
C MET A 91 -6.93 -8.12 16.91
N ALA A 92 -6.67 -9.40 17.04
CA ALA A 92 -6.98 -10.19 18.23
C ALA A 92 -6.21 -9.65 19.44
N ALA A 93 -6.92 -9.34 20.51
CA ALA A 93 -6.40 -8.64 21.68
C ALA A 93 -6.23 -9.57 22.91
N GLU A 94 -6.70 -10.81 22.87
CA GLU A 94 -6.81 -11.71 24.02
C GLU A 94 -5.49 -11.86 24.77
N TYR A 95 -4.41 -12.12 24.04
CA TYR A 95 -3.07 -12.26 24.64
C TYR A 95 -2.63 -10.99 25.40
N TYR A 96 -2.88 -9.81 24.82
CA TYR A 96 -2.48 -8.53 25.42
C TYR A 96 -3.34 -8.16 26.63
N VAL A 97 -4.65 -8.44 26.57
CA VAL A 97 -5.59 -8.22 27.66
C VAL A 97 -5.21 -9.10 28.87
N ASP A 98 -4.95 -10.38 28.64
CA ASP A 98 -4.59 -11.31 29.72
C ASP A 98 -3.19 -11.01 30.30
N SER A 99 -2.23 -10.67 29.44
CA SER A 99 -0.90 -10.24 29.88
C SER A 99 -0.96 -8.97 30.71
N LEU A 100 -1.75 -7.98 30.27
CA LEU A 100 -1.95 -6.72 30.98
C LEU A 100 -2.60 -6.95 32.36
N ARG A 101 -3.62 -7.81 32.43
CA ARG A 101 -4.27 -8.21 33.69
C ARG A 101 -3.27 -8.84 34.65
N THR A 102 -2.46 -9.79 34.16
CA THR A 102 -1.45 -10.48 34.93
C THR A 102 -0.39 -9.52 35.50
N GLU A 103 0.12 -8.61 34.67
CA GLU A 103 1.15 -7.67 35.14
C GLU A 103 0.59 -6.61 36.10
N LYS A 104 -0.64 -6.15 35.92
CA LYS A 104 -1.34 -5.30 36.89
C LYS A 104 -1.51 -6.01 38.23
N PHE A 105 -1.86 -7.31 38.22
CA PHE A 105 -1.93 -8.10 39.44
C PHE A 105 -0.56 -8.23 40.10
N ASN A 106 0.52 -8.47 39.34
CA ASN A 106 1.88 -8.53 39.87
C ASN A 106 2.30 -7.22 40.51
N ILE A 107 1.95 -6.06 39.94
CA ILE A 107 2.18 -4.74 40.56
C ILE A 107 1.42 -4.62 41.86
N ALA A 108 0.15 -5.00 41.92
CA ALA A 108 -0.64 -4.93 43.15
C ALA A 108 -0.04 -5.79 44.25
N ARG A 109 0.38 -7.02 43.93
CA ARG A 109 1.08 -7.94 44.87
C ARG A 109 2.41 -7.33 45.36
N LEU A 110 3.21 -6.78 44.44
CA LEU A 110 4.49 -6.18 44.82
C LEU A 110 4.30 -4.92 45.67
N ASN A 111 3.24 -4.13 45.45
CA ASN A 111 2.88 -3.00 46.32
C ASN A 111 2.61 -3.44 47.77
N LEU A 112 1.85 -4.52 47.95
CA LEU A 112 1.61 -5.07 49.28
C LEU A 112 2.92 -5.55 49.91
N GLU A 113 3.76 -6.26 49.17
CA GLU A 113 5.07 -6.71 49.65
C GLU A 113 5.97 -5.53 50.09
N ILE A 114 5.98 -4.41 49.33
CA ILE A 114 6.70 -3.20 49.70
C ILE A 114 6.15 -2.63 51.02
N GLN A 115 4.81 -2.48 51.13
CA GLN A 115 4.19 -1.95 52.34
C GLN A 115 4.46 -2.79 53.56
N ASP A 116 4.37 -4.15 53.46
CA ASP A 116 4.64 -5.04 54.54
C ASP A 116 6.13 -4.98 54.95
N LYS A 117 7.04 -4.88 53.97
CA LYS A 117 8.46 -4.72 54.23
C LYS A 117 8.75 -3.39 54.90
N GLU A 118 8.19 -2.28 54.44
CA GLU A 118 8.34 -0.96 55.07
C GLU A 118 7.87 -0.97 56.54
N LYS A 119 6.72 -1.58 56.83
CA LYS A 119 6.23 -1.74 58.22
C LYS A 119 7.15 -2.59 59.08
N ALA A 120 7.63 -3.73 58.53
CA ALA A 120 8.54 -4.59 59.25
C ALA A 120 9.87 -3.90 59.60
N LEU A 121 10.44 -3.16 58.62
CA LEU A 121 11.67 -2.39 58.84
C LEU A 121 11.47 -1.21 59.80
N ASP A 122 10.33 -0.52 59.76
CA ASP A 122 10.01 0.55 60.73
C ASP A 122 9.90 0.00 62.16
N LYS A 123 9.25 -1.15 62.31
CA LYS A 123 9.16 -1.82 63.65
C LYS A 123 10.55 -2.21 64.17
N GLU A 124 11.36 -2.88 63.35
CA GLU A 124 12.71 -3.31 63.74
C GLU A 124 13.61 -2.13 64.11
N ASN A 125 13.50 -1.01 63.32
CA ASN A 125 14.22 0.21 63.64
C ASN A 125 13.78 0.82 64.99
N LYS A 126 12.48 0.90 65.28
CA LYS A 126 11.93 1.38 66.53
C LYS A 126 12.43 0.54 67.72
N ASP A 127 12.46 -0.80 67.57
CA ASP A 127 12.93 -1.71 68.59
C ASP A 127 14.45 -1.49 68.91
N ILE A 128 15.27 -1.28 67.87
CA ILE A 128 16.71 -0.97 68.05
C ILE A 128 16.89 0.39 68.72
N GLN A 129 16.12 1.42 68.29
CA GLN A 129 16.19 2.75 68.92
C GLN A 129 15.77 2.74 70.38
N ALA A 130 14.71 1.98 70.75
CA ALA A 130 14.30 1.80 72.13
C ALA A 130 15.39 1.13 73.00
N GLN A 131 16.04 0.08 72.44
CA GLN A 131 17.18 -0.56 73.12
C GLN A 131 18.36 0.36 73.32
N LEU A 132 18.68 1.20 72.28
CA LEU A 132 19.74 2.19 72.34
C LEU A 132 19.47 3.21 73.45
N THR A 133 18.26 3.81 73.42
CA THR A 133 17.85 4.79 74.46
C THR A 133 17.93 4.24 75.85
N LEU A 134 17.41 3.00 76.06
CA LEU A 134 17.50 2.31 77.36
C LEU A 134 18.95 2.11 77.82
N THR A 135 19.81 1.58 76.90
CA THR A 135 21.24 1.35 77.18
C THR A 135 21.99 2.64 77.49
N GLU A 136 21.68 3.74 76.80
CA GLU A 136 22.26 5.08 77.07
C GLU A 136 21.87 5.60 78.47
N ILE A 137 20.58 5.41 78.86
CA ILE A 137 20.11 5.75 80.25
C ILE A 137 20.81 4.89 81.27
N GLU A 138 20.88 3.55 81.07
CA GLU A 138 21.60 2.63 81.97
C GLU A 138 23.11 3.03 82.16
N LYS A 139 23.77 3.42 81.03
CA LYS A 139 25.14 3.87 81.05
C LYS A 139 25.29 5.17 81.83
N GLN A 140 24.42 6.14 81.61
CA GLN A 140 24.43 7.43 82.37
C GLN A 140 24.26 7.18 83.88
N LEU A 141 23.35 6.32 84.27
CA LEU A 141 23.13 5.95 85.66
C LEU A 141 24.37 5.23 86.25
N ALA A 142 24.91 4.27 85.52
CA ALA A 142 26.12 3.56 85.94
C ALA A 142 27.34 4.52 86.06
N GLU A 143 27.47 5.54 85.21
CA GLU A 143 28.53 6.56 85.31
C GLU A 143 28.37 7.49 86.52
N VAL A 144 27.13 7.93 86.85
CA VAL A 144 26.80 8.78 87.96
C VAL A 144 26.98 8.07 89.31
N PHE A 145 26.52 6.80 89.40
CA PHE A 145 26.58 6.00 90.59
C PHE A 145 27.84 5.09 90.68
N ALA A 146 28.81 5.30 89.81
CA ALA A 146 30.03 4.49 89.81
C ALA A 146 30.74 4.62 91.17
N ALA A 147 31.15 3.44 91.76
CA ALA A 147 32.05 3.40 92.90
C ALA A 147 33.44 3.87 92.46
N LYS A 148 33.90 5.08 92.93
CA LYS A 148 35.17 5.70 92.53
C LYS A 148 36.10 5.97 93.66
N ASP A 149 35.64 6.02 94.93
CA ASP A 149 36.37 6.39 96.10
C ASP A 149 36.83 5.14 96.87
N GLU A 150 38.15 4.84 96.92
CA GLU A 150 38.77 3.73 97.62
C GLU A 150 38.56 3.77 99.11
N THR A 151 38.20 4.94 99.67
CA THR A 151 37.90 5.08 101.13
C THR A 151 36.49 4.59 101.49
N ILE A 152 35.60 4.52 100.58
CA ILE A 152 34.15 4.17 100.75
C ILE A 152 33.86 2.80 100.19
N PHE A 153 34.47 2.44 99.09
CA PHE A 153 34.20 1.24 98.35
C PHE A 153 35.39 0.30 98.32
N SER A 154 35.14 -1.00 98.34
CA SER A 154 36.21 -1.99 98.16
C SER A 154 36.75 -1.96 96.74
N ARG A 155 38.03 -2.39 96.58
CA ARG A 155 38.67 -2.44 95.26
C ARG A 155 37.86 -3.29 94.21
N ASN A 156 37.19 -4.37 94.64
CA ASN A 156 36.40 -5.20 93.79
C ASN A 156 35.14 -4.45 93.30
N GLU A 157 34.43 -3.69 94.12
CA GLU A 157 33.28 -2.88 93.78
C GLU A 157 33.67 -1.77 92.76
N ILE A 158 34.84 -1.14 92.92
CA ILE A 158 35.34 -0.16 91.97
C ILE A 158 35.65 -0.81 90.61
N ILE A 159 36.27 -1.96 90.56
CA ILE A 159 36.57 -2.70 89.33
C ILE A 159 35.25 -3.13 88.68
N GLU A 160 34.29 -3.71 89.41
CA GLU A 160 33.01 -4.16 88.92
C GLU A 160 32.16 -3.01 88.32
N SER A 161 32.16 -1.87 89.02
CA SER A 161 31.51 -0.65 88.55
C SER A 161 32.17 -0.10 87.28
N SER A 162 33.48 -0.08 87.17
CA SER A 162 34.24 0.34 85.99
C SER A 162 33.96 -0.59 84.77
N VAL A 163 34.02 -1.89 85.00
CA VAL A 163 33.74 -2.89 83.99
C VAL A 163 32.25 -2.78 83.46
N ASN A 164 31.32 -2.49 84.36
CA ASN A 164 29.92 -2.28 83.99
C ASN A 164 29.74 -1.04 83.08
N VAL A 165 30.38 0.08 83.42
CA VAL A 165 30.37 1.30 82.59
C VAL A 165 31.01 1.04 81.23
N GLU A 166 32.15 0.35 81.19
CA GLU A 166 32.81 -0.03 79.93
C GLU A 166 31.93 -0.93 79.10
N PHE A 167 31.33 -1.97 79.66
CA PHE A 167 30.40 -2.87 79.01
C PHE A 167 29.23 -2.13 78.40
N LEU A 168 28.56 -1.23 79.12
CA LEU A 168 27.46 -0.41 78.61
C LEU A 168 27.90 0.50 77.44
N GLY A 169 29.14 1.05 77.54
CA GLY A 169 29.76 1.82 76.49
C GLY A 169 29.98 1.02 75.17
N VAL A 170 30.42 -0.24 75.29
CA VAL A 170 30.61 -1.14 74.15
C VAL A 170 29.22 -1.55 73.58
N LYS A 171 28.26 -1.85 74.47
CA LYS A 171 26.87 -2.19 74.05
C LYS A 171 26.20 -1.06 73.30
N THR A 172 26.37 0.19 73.74
CA THR A 172 25.88 1.40 73.05
C THR A 172 26.46 1.51 71.67
N LYS A 173 27.79 1.40 71.52
CA LYS A 173 28.44 1.43 70.22
C LYS A 173 27.98 0.33 69.27
N TYR A 174 27.82 -0.89 69.78
CA TYR A 174 27.31 -2.03 69.05
C TYR A 174 25.88 -1.75 68.49
N LEU A 175 24.95 -1.24 69.35
CA LEU A 175 23.59 -0.91 68.95
C LEU A 175 23.54 0.22 67.92
N GLN A 176 24.39 1.24 68.05
CA GLN A 176 24.53 2.33 67.04
C GLN A 176 25.00 1.79 65.69
N GLU A 177 26.01 0.92 65.69
CA GLU A 177 26.49 0.33 64.45
C GLU A 177 25.46 -0.62 63.84
N LYS A 178 24.76 -1.43 64.65
CA LYS A 178 23.65 -2.28 64.23
C LYS A 178 22.53 -1.48 63.61
N SER A 179 22.16 -0.32 64.18
CA SER A 179 21.16 0.58 63.62
C SER A 179 21.56 1.09 62.22
N LYS A 180 22.83 1.57 62.06
CA LYS A 180 23.33 2.02 60.76
C LYS A 180 23.38 0.92 59.71
N GLN A 181 23.79 -0.29 60.08
CA GLN A 181 23.81 -1.42 59.13
C GLN A 181 22.39 -1.83 58.72
N MET A 182 21.43 -1.82 59.67
CA MET A 182 20.06 -2.10 59.44
C MET A 182 19.41 -1.08 58.47
N GLU A 183 19.65 0.20 58.70
CA GLU A 183 19.20 1.27 57.81
C GLU A 183 19.68 1.09 56.36
N LYS A 184 21.01 0.83 56.20
CA LYS A 184 21.61 0.57 54.88
C LYS A 184 20.98 -0.65 54.21
N LYS A 185 20.78 -1.74 54.92
CA LYS A 185 20.14 -2.95 54.41
C LYS A 185 18.72 -2.68 54.01
N ALA A 186 17.94 -1.97 54.84
CA ALA A 186 16.56 -1.58 54.60
C ALA A 186 16.41 -0.77 53.31
N LEU A 187 17.24 0.26 53.15
CA LEU A 187 17.28 1.09 51.96
C LEU A 187 17.59 0.27 50.69
N ALA A 188 18.57 -0.63 50.73
CA ALA A 188 18.93 -1.47 49.61
C ALA A 188 17.81 -2.45 49.20
N GLU A 189 17.15 -3.09 50.17
CA GLU A 189 16.04 -3.99 49.93
C GLU A 189 14.83 -3.26 49.33
N LEU A 190 14.45 -2.11 49.87
CA LEU A 190 13.35 -1.28 49.34
C LEU A 190 13.68 -0.76 47.94
N GLN A 191 14.92 -0.33 47.68
CA GLN A 191 15.34 0.12 46.38
C GLN A 191 15.27 -1.01 45.34
N LEU A 192 15.61 -2.25 45.70
CA LEU A 192 15.46 -3.41 44.84
C LEU A 192 13.99 -3.67 44.47
N LEU A 193 13.07 -3.65 45.47
CA LEU A 193 11.64 -3.84 45.24
C LEU A 193 11.05 -2.71 44.39
N LYS A 194 11.42 -1.45 44.64
CA LYS A 194 11.01 -0.27 43.85
C LYS A 194 11.52 -0.35 42.40
N SER A 195 12.74 -0.85 42.20
CA SER A 195 13.29 -1.09 40.85
C SER A 195 12.48 -2.18 40.09
N LYS A 196 12.14 -3.28 40.77
CA LYS A 196 11.26 -4.32 40.19
C LYS A 196 9.90 -3.74 39.82
N MET A 197 9.32 -2.92 40.68
CA MET A 197 8.04 -2.24 40.39
C MET A 197 8.11 -1.37 39.15
N LYS A 198 9.16 -0.55 39.04
CA LYS A 198 9.37 0.31 37.85
C LYS A 198 9.47 -0.52 36.56
N THR A 199 10.14 -1.66 36.60
CA THR A 199 10.21 -2.57 35.44
C THR A 199 8.84 -3.11 35.06
N LEU A 200 8.02 -3.51 36.03
CA LEU A 200 6.64 -3.96 35.76
C LEU A 200 5.75 -2.84 35.23
N GLN A 201 5.89 -1.61 35.75
CA GLN A 201 5.15 -0.45 35.26
C GLN A 201 5.47 -0.17 33.78
N VAL A 202 6.75 -0.15 33.40
CA VAL A 202 7.16 0.00 31.99
C VAL A 202 6.57 -1.10 31.11
N LYS A 203 6.54 -2.33 31.62
CA LYS A 203 5.93 -3.46 30.89
C LYS A 203 4.43 -3.29 30.71
N VAL A 204 3.72 -2.80 31.72
CA VAL A 204 2.28 -2.49 31.65
C VAL A 204 2.03 -1.37 30.62
N GLU A 205 2.84 -0.31 30.61
CA GLU A 205 2.76 0.78 29.61
C GLU A 205 2.97 0.26 28.19
N GLN A 206 3.97 -0.61 27.99
CA GLN A 206 4.22 -1.24 26.69
C GLN A 206 3.03 -2.12 26.24
N LEU A 207 2.47 -2.93 27.14
CA LEU A 207 1.32 -3.77 26.82
C LEU A 207 0.06 -2.94 26.53
N GLN A 208 -0.13 -1.82 27.25
CA GLN A 208 -1.23 -0.90 26.99
C GLN A 208 -1.08 -0.23 25.60
N SER A 209 0.11 0.28 25.29
CA SER A 209 0.39 0.89 23.96
C SER A 209 0.22 -0.14 22.83
N ALA A 210 0.65 -1.39 23.07
CA ALA A 210 0.43 -2.47 22.11
C ALA A 210 -1.07 -2.74 21.91
N LEU A 211 -1.84 -2.82 23.00
CA LEU A 211 -3.28 -3.04 22.95
C LEU A 211 -4.01 -1.92 22.19
N ASP A 212 -3.68 -0.65 22.46
CA ASP A 212 -4.26 0.50 21.78
C ASP A 212 -3.91 0.53 20.28
N SER A 213 -2.78 -0.06 19.89
CA SER A 213 -2.32 -0.13 18.51
C SER A 213 -2.86 -1.34 17.72
N LEU A 214 -3.63 -2.24 18.36
CA LEU A 214 -4.32 -3.34 17.68
C LEU A 214 -5.54 -2.88 16.87
N ASP A 215 -6.09 -1.73 17.19
CA ASP A 215 -7.12 -1.07 16.41
C ASP A 215 -6.46 -0.22 15.31
N LEU A 216 -6.44 -0.75 14.09
CA LEU A 216 -5.93 -0.03 12.93
C LEU A 216 -6.96 0.98 12.47
N LYS A 217 -6.63 2.26 12.57
CA LYS A 217 -7.52 3.38 12.28
C LYS A 217 -7.24 3.97 10.90
N ALA A 218 -8.30 4.50 10.28
CA ALA A 218 -8.18 5.27 9.05
C ALA A 218 -7.43 6.59 9.32
N PRO A 219 -6.34 6.89 8.60
CA PRO A 219 -5.57 8.13 8.79
C PRO A 219 -6.28 9.37 8.25
N HIS A 220 -7.17 9.22 7.28
CA HIS A 220 -7.99 10.28 6.67
C HIS A 220 -9.31 9.68 6.16
N ASP A 221 -10.24 10.54 5.77
CA ASP A 221 -11.48 10.14 5.12
C ASP A 221 -11.19 9.51 3.76
N GLY A 222 -11.95 8.48 3.38
CA GLY A 222 -11.76 7.82 2.09
C GLY A 222 -12.54 6.52 1.93
N ILE A 223 -12.22 5.79 0.87
CA ILE A 223 -12.79 4.48 0.60
C ILE A 223 -11.73 3.43 0.91
N LEU A 224 -12.08 2.44 1.73
CA LEU A 224 -11.18 1.37 2.12
C LEU A 224 -11.06 0.34 0.99
N ILE A 225 -9.85 0.10 0.51
CA ILE A 225 -9.56 -0.93 -0.52
C ILE A 225 -8.62 -1.96 0.10
N TYR A 226 -8.99 -3.24 0.03
CA TYR A 226 -8.14 -4.33 0.50
C TYR A 226 -6.95 -4.55 -0.44
N GLU A 227 -5.76 -4.72 0.12
CA GLU A 227 -4.60 -5.11 -0.66
C GLU A 227 -4.41 -6.63 -0.66
N LYS A 228 -4.06 -7.18 -1.83
CA LYS A 228 -3.72 -8.59 -1.97
C LYS A 228 -2.30 -8.82 -1.45
N ASN A 229 -2.12 -9.90 -0.70
CA ASN A 229 -0.79 -10.34 -0.30
C ASN A 229 -0.01 -10.90 -1.52
N TRP A 230 1.24 -11.33 -1.30
CA TRP A 230 2.10 -11.91 -2.35
C TRP A 230 1.54 -13.21 -2.95
N ARG A 231 0.54 -13.87 -2.32
CA ARG A 231 -0.19 -15.04 -2.83
C ARG A 231 -1.45 -14.65 -3.61
N GLY A 232 -1.75 -13.37 -3.75
CA GLY A 232 -2.96 -12.89 -4.40
C GLY A 232 -4.22 -12.94 -3.52
N GLU A 233 -4.10 -13.25 -2.22
CA GLU A 233 -5.23 -13.36 -1.30
C GLU A 233 -5.53 -12.02 -0.64
N LYS A 234 -6.81 -11.64 -0.57
CA LYS A 234 -7.26 -10.48 0.20
C LYS A 234 -7.31 -10.80 1.69
N PRO A 235 -7.14 -9.81 2.58
CA PRO A 235 -7.29 -9.99 4.01
C PRO A 235 -8.70 -10.50 4.36
N ARG A 236 -8.77 -11.37 5.35
CA ARG A 236 -10.02 -11.97 5.84
C ARG A 236 -9.95 -12.23 7.34
N LEU A 237 -11.10 -12.38 7.98
CA LEU A 237 -11.19 -12.74 9.39
C LEU A 237 -10.42 -14.04 9.67
N GLY A 238 -9.70 -14.08 10.78
CA GLY A 238 -8.86 -15.21 11.18
C GLY A 238 -7.53 -15.31 10.44
N MET A 239 -7.27 -14.42 9.45
CA MET A 239 -5.98 -14.38 8.75
C MET A 239 -4.90 -13.80 9.65
N SER A 240 -3.71 -14.37 9.54
CA SER A 240 -2.51 -13.88 10.21
C SER A 240 -1.82 -12.80 9.41
N ALA A 241 -1.46 -11.72 10.09
CA ALA A 241 -0.74 -10.60 9.54
C ALA A 241 0.55 -10.33 10.33
N TRP A 242 1.57 -9.86 9.63
CA TRP A 242 2.86 -9.49 10.21
C TRP A 242 3.07 -7.98 10.12
N MET A 243 3.95 -7.48 10.94
CA MET A 243 4.42 -6.10 10.88
C MET A 243 4.87 -5.74 9.46
N GLY A 244 4.39 -4.62 8.93
CA GLY A 244 4.69 -4.15 7.58
C GLY A 244 3.89 -4.79 6.45
N MET A 245 3.04 -5.79 6.73
CA MET A 245 2.12 -6.35 5.74
C MET A 245 1.01 -5.35 5.46
N LYS A 246 0.87 -4.92 4.21
CA LYS A 246 -0.22 -4.06 3.79
C LYS A 246 -1.51 -4.87 3.75
N LEU A 247 -2.50 -4.49 4.55
CA LEU A 247 -3.81 -5.14 4.61
C LEU A 247 -4.83 -4.39 3.76
N ALA A 248 -4.79 -3.08 3.82
CA ALA A 248 -5.67 -2.23 3.06
C ALA A 248 -4.95 -0.92 2.69
N LYS A 249 -5.55 -0.15 1.81
CA LYS A 249 -5.11 1.20 1.46
C LYS A 249 -6.30 2.16 1.42
N LEU A 250 -6.02 3.41 1.71
CA LEU A 250 -6.95 4.53 1.54
C LEU A 250 -6.39 5.41 0.43
N PRO A 251 -6.96 5.37 -0.78
CA PRO A 251 -6.55 6.24 -1.88
C PRO A 251 -6.98 7.69 -1.61
N ASP A 252 -6.12 8.62 -1.98
CA ASP A 252 -6.43 10.04 -2.01
C ASP A 252 -7.12 10.38 -3.34
N LEU A 253 -8.43 10.56 -3.28
CA LEU A 253 -9.25 10.84 -4.48
C LEU A 253 -9.07 12.27 -5.03
N SER A 254 -8.30 13.12 -4.37
CA SER A 254 -8.01 14.49 -4.84
C SER A 254 -7.07 14.52 -6.03
N SER A 255 -6.27 13.47 -6.22
CA SER A 255 -5.29 13.35 -7.31
C SER A 255 -5.29 11.94 -7.87
N MET A 256 -5.76 11.80 -9.12
CA MET A 256 -5.88 10.53 -9.81
C MET A 256 -4.92 10.45 -10.97
N GLU A 257 -4.38 9.26 -11.23
CA GLU A 257 -3.60 8.91 -12.40
C GLU A 257 -4.26 7.78 -13.17
N ALA A 258 -4.03 7.71 -14.46
CA ALA A 258 -4.39 6.54 -15.25
C ALA A 258 -3.16 5.66 -15.45
N LYS A 259 -3.23 4.42 -15.00
CA LYS A 259 -2.27 3.35 -15.32
C LYS A 259 -2.76 2.62 -16.54
N VAL A 260 -2.10 2.83 -17.66
CA VAL A 260 -2.53 2.28 -18.94
C VAL A 260 -1.45 1.40 -19.55
N PHE A 261 -1.87 0.46 -20.37
CA PHE A 261 -1.04 -0.51 -21.03
C PHE A 261 -1.01 -0.23 -22.52
N VAL A 262 0.19 0.01 -23.04
CA VAL A 262 0.47 0.23 -24.44
C VAL A 262 1.11 -1.04 -25.02
N LEU A 263 0.55 -1.56 -26.11
CA LEU A 263 1.11 -2.74 -26.79
C LEU A 263 2.52 -2.42 -27.33
N GLU A 264 3.48 -3.32 -27.13
CA GLU A 264 4.88 -3.14 -27.54
C GLU A 264 5.02 -2.76 -29.03
N SER A 265 4.24 -3.39 -29.91
CA SER A 265 4.25 -3.10 -31.36
C SER A 265 3.70 -1.71 -31.71
N GLU A 266 2.98 -1.07 -30.83
CA GLU A 266 2.36 0.26 -31.04
C GLU A 266 3.07 1.38 -30.27
N ALA A 267 4.09 1.04 -29.48
CA ALA A 267 4.81 1.97 -28.61
C ALA A 267 5.79 2.91 -29.36
N ALA A 268 5.79 2.88 -30.70
CA ALA A 268 6.72 3.70 -31.48
C ALA A 268 6.49 5.20 -31.24
N GLY A 269 7.53 5.89 -30.76
CA GLY A 269 7.47 7.32 -30.41
C GLY A 269 6.92 7.63 -29.03
N LEU A 270 6.60 6.63 -28.22
CA LEU A 270 6.18 6.80 -26.83
C LEU A 270 7.31 7.40 -25.99
N LYS A 271 7.05 8.52 -25.34
CA LYS A 271 8.00 9.22 -24.45
C LYS A 271 7.27 9.99 -23.36
N GLY A 272 8.00 10.46 -22.37
CA GLY A 272 7.46 11.32 -21.31
C GLY A 272 6.92 12.64 -21.87
N ASP A 273 6.06 13.29 -21.11
CA ASP A 273 5.42 14.59 -21.37
C ASP A 273 4.48 14.65 -22.59
N LEU A 274 4.14 13.48 -23.20
CA LEU A 274 3.16 13.45 -24.28
C LEU A 274 1.75 13.75 -23.72
N PRO A 275 0.97 14.59 -24.44
CA PRO A 275 -0.43 14.81 -24.10
C PRO A 275 -1.24 13.54 -24.35
N ALA A 276 -2.22 13.31 -23.48
CA ALA A 276 -3.12 12.16 -23.58
C ALA A 276 -4.55 12.56 -23.24
N THR A 277 -5.50 11.86 -23.83
CA THR A 277 -6.91 11.96 -23.48
C THR A 277 -7.38 10.64 -22.89
N VAL A 278 -7.93 10.70 -21.69
CA VAL A 278 -8.46 9.54 -20.94
C VAL A 278 -9.96 9.57 -20.92
N THR A 279 -10.60 8.48 -21.30
CA THR A 279 -12.05 8.30 -21.31
C THR A 279 -12.41 7.16 -20.38
N LEU A 280 -13.37 7.35 -19.47
CA LEU A 280 -13.86 6.29 -18.60
C LEU A 280 -14.84 5.39 -19.38
N ASP A 281 -14.71 4.08 -19.25
CA ASP A 281 -15.65 3.13 -19.84
C ASP A 281 -17.06 3.28 -19.25
N SER A 282 -17.16 3.69 -17.98
CA SER A 282 -18.44 3.97 -17.32
C SER A 282 -19.15 5.23 -17.85
N SER A 283 -18.43 6.14 -18.51
CA SER A 283 -18.95 7.43 -19.00
C SER A 283 -18.25 7.84 -20.29
N PRO A 284 -18.55 7.18 -21.43
CA PRO A 284 -17.85 7.36 -22.71
C PRO A 284 -17.92 8.78 -23.29
N GLY A 285 -18.88 9.61 -22.83
CA GLY A 285 -19.02 11.00 -23.27
C GLY A 285 -18.12 11.99 -22.53
N LEU A 286 -17.43 11.56 -21.47
CA LEU A 286 -16.55 12.41 -20.67
C LEU A 286 -15.10 12.07 -20.93
N THR A 287 -14.34 13.08 -21.39
CA THR A 287 -12.93 12.95 -21.68
C THR A 287 -12.12 13.85 -20.74
N PHE A 288 -11.02 13.34 -20.25
CA PHE A 288 -10.12 14.04 -19.34
C PHE A 288 -8.74 14.20 -19.99
N SER A 289 -8.21 15.40 -19.94
CA SER A 289 -6.85 15.67 -20.42
C SER A 289 -5.84 15.26 -19.38
N GLY A 290 -4.71 14.74 -19.84
CA GLY A 290 -3.60 14.33 -19.00
C GLY A 290 -2.27 14.35 -19.74
N LYS A 291 -1.19 14.06 -19.02
CA LYS A 291 0.17 13.95 -19.56
C LYS A 291 0.84 12.68 -19.07
N VAL A 292 1.63 12.08 -19.97
CA VAL A 292 2.48 10.93 -19.63
C VAL A 292 3.56 11.37 -18.67
N ILE A 293 3.58 10.79 -17.45
CA ILE A 293 4.56 11.10 -16.40
C ILE A 293 5.58 9.98 -16.19
N GLY A 294 5.27 8.76 -16.59
CA GLY A 294 6.15 7.61 -16.42
C GLY A 294 5.85 6.52 -17.44
N ILE A 295 6.90 5.82 -17.84
CA ILE A 295 6.83 4.69 -18.77
C ILE A 295 7.74 3.62 -18.20
N ASP A 296 7.22 2.41 -18.02
CA ASP A 296 8.05 1.27 -17.64
C ASP A 296 9.05 0.96 -18.76
N THR A 297 10.29 0.70 -18.40
CA THR A 297 11.37 0.39 -19.36
C THR A 297 11.30 -1.03 -19.91
N ILE A 298 10.53 -1.90 -19.28
CA ILE A 298 10.42 -3.33 -19.63
C ILE A 298 8.96 -3.65 -19.95
N ALA A 299 8.73 -4.12 -21.17
CA ALA A 299 7.43 -4.64 -21.57
C ALA A 299 7.17 -6.00 -20.91
N LYS A 300 5.98 -6.16 -20.31
CA LYS A 300 5.55 -7.36 -19.58
C LYS A 300 4.26 -7.90 -20.18
N PRO A 301 4.05 -9.22 -20.19
CA PRO A 301 2.75 -9.77 -20.52
C PRO A 301 1.75 -9.47 -19.39
N LEU A 302 0.51 -9.14 -19.73
CA LEU A 302 -0.58 -8.96 -18.75
C LEU A 302 -1.06 -10.30 -18.20
N GLU A 303 -0.96 -11.37 -18.98
CA GLU A 303 -1.28 -12.75 -18.60
C GLU A 303 -0.05 -13.63 -18.78
N GLU A 304 0.24 -14.51 -17.82
CA GLU A 304 1.47 -15.35 -17.79
C GLU A 304 1.76 -16.14 -19.08
N LYS A 305 0.74 -16.46 -19.88
CA LYS A 305 0.87 -17.26 -21.11
C LYS A 305 0.64 -16.44 -22.39
N SER A 306 0.44 -15.15 -22.29
CA SER A 306 0.22 -14.30 -23.47
C SER A 306 1.56 -13.96 -24.15
N PRO A 307 1.66 -14.11 -25.48
CA PRO A 307 2.81 -13.65 -26.24
C PRO A 307 2.87 -12.12 -26.37
N LEU A 308 1.75 -11.43 -26.08
CA LEU A 308 1.63 -9.99 -26.20
C LEU A 308 2.26 -9.32 -24.97
N LYS A 309 3.14 -8.35 -25.23
CA LYS A 309 3.79 -7.56 -24.18
C LYS A 309 3.32 -6.13 -24.24
N TYR A 310 3.24 -5.52 -23.07
CA TYR A 310 2.77 -4.15 -22.89
C TYR A 310 3.75 -3.36 -22.04
N PHE A 311 3.90 -2.09 -22.35
CA PHE A 311 4.52 -1.11 -21.47
C PHE A 311 3.45 -0.53 -20.56
N GLU A 312 3.71 -0.50 -19.25
CA GLU A 312 2.90 0.24 -18.31
C GLU A 312 3.24 1.73 -18.41
N VAL A 313 2.23 2.56 -18.62
CA VAL A 313 2.35 4.00 -18.78
C VAL A 313 1.48 4.69 -17.74
N LYS A 314 2.06 5.65 -17.03
CA LYS A 314 1.35 6.47 -16.04
C LYS A 314 1.02 7.82 -16.64
N ILE A 315 -0.22 8.21 -16.55
CA ILE A 315 -0.74 9.47 -17.07
C ILE A 315 -1.33 10.25 -15.91
N ASN A 316 -0.77 11.40 -15.60
CA ASN A 316 -1.32 12.32 -14.61
C ASN A 316 -2.49 13.09 -15.24
N LEU A 317 -3.63 13.10 -14.57
CA LEU A 317 -4.83 13.82 -15.00
C LEU A 317 -4.76 15.28 -14.55
N GLU A 318 -5.05 16.21 -15.44
CA GLU A 318 -5.06 17.65 -15.12
C GLU A 318 -6.22 18.05 -14.22
N LYS A 319 -7.34 17.36 -14.35
CA LYS A 319 -8.55 17.56 -13.54
C LYS A 319 -9.05 16.22 -13.04
N THR A 320 -9.42 16.16 -11.77
CA THR A 320 -10.01 15.00 -11.12
C THR A 320 -11.42 15.31 -10.65
N ASP A 321 -12.33 14.37 -10.85
CA ASP A 321 -13.70 14.44 -10.32
C ASP A 321 -13.94 13.21 -9.45
N SER A 322 -13.88 13.42 -8.14
CA SER A 322 -14.04 12.34 -7.14
C SER A 322 -15.44 11.69 -7.13
N ALA A 323 -16.44 12.35 -7.72
CA ALA A 323 -17.80 11.78 -7.84
C ALA A 323 -17.85 10.68 -8.90
N ILE A 324 -17.09 10.83 -9.97
CA ILE A 324 -17.12 9.95 -11.16
C ILE A 324 -15.90 9.03 -11.19
N MET A 325 -14.71 9.56 -10.86
CA MET A 325 -13.46 8.84 -10.89
C MET A 325 -13.29 8.00 -9.63
N LYS A 326 -13.28 6.70 -9.78
CA LYS A 326 -13.01 5.77 -8.68
C LYS A 326 -11.78 4.94 -9.02
N PRO A 327 -10.87 4.68 -8.06
CA PRO A 327 -9.77 3.74 -8.26
C PRO A 327 -10.28 2.38 -8.76
N GLY A 328 -9.57 1.79 -9.73
CA GLY A 328 -9.98 0.54 -10.39
C GLY A 328 -11.00 0.72 -11.51
N SER A 329 -11.47 1.94 -11.82
CA SER A 329 -12.34 2.18 -12.99
C SER A 329 -11.53 2.01 -14.27
N MET A 330 -12.10 1.22 -15.21
CA MET A 330 -11.47 0.98 -16.51
C MET A 330 -11.49 2.24 -17.38
N VAL A 331 -10.39 2.48 -18.08
CA VAL A 331 -10.22 3.62 -18.96
C VAL A 331 -9.64 3.22 -20.32
N LYS A 332 -10.07 3.97 -21.34
CA LYS A 332 -9.45 3.99 -22.66
C LYS A 332 -8.70 5.30 -22.81
N THR A 333 -7.52 5.22 -23.38
CA THR A 333 -6.64 6.37 -23.50
C THR A 333 -6.10 6.49 -24.89
N THR A 334 -6.01 7.72 -25.38
CA THR A 334 -5.36 8.07 -26.62
C THR A 334 -4.18 8.96 -26.28
N ILE A 335 -2.94 8.50 -26.56
CA ILE A 335 -1.70 9.26 -26.34
C ILE A 335 -1.32 9.90 -27.67
N PHE A 336 -1.11 11.22 -27.70
CA PHE A 336 -0.77 11.95 -28.90
C PHE A 336 0.76 12.06 -29.03
N VAL A 337 1.31 11.39 -30.03
CA VAL A 337 2.77 11.36 -30.25
C VAL A 337 3.24 12.56 -31.08
N ARG A 338 2.52 12.81 -32.17
CA ARG A 338 2.85 13.90 -33.11
C ARG A 338 1.61 14.37 -33.84
N LYS A 339 1.54 15.64 -34.10
CA LYS A 339 0.57 16.28 -34.98
C LYS A 339 1.30 16.90 -36.16
N LEU A 340 0.90 16.53 -37.39
CA LEU A 340 1.40 17.05 -38.64
C LEU A 340 0.26 17.81 -39.31
N GLU A 341 0.57 19.03 -39.79
CA GLU A 341 -0.42 19.87 -40.45
C GLU A 341 -0.13 19.90 -41.94
N ASN A 342 -1.21 20.01 -42.76
CA ASN A 342 -1.10 20.16 -44.21
C ASN A 342 -0.42 18.98 -44.94
N VAL A 343 -0.60 17.74 -44.47
CA VAL A 343 -0.03 16.54 -45.08
C VAL A 343 -1.08 15.76 -45.88
N LEU A 344 -0.62 14.98 -46.86
CA LEU A 344 -1.44 14.02 -47.57
C LEU A 344 -1.28 12.66 -46.92
N ALA A 345 -2.39 12.05 -46.43
CA ALA A 345 -2.35 10.73 -45.82
C ALA A 345 -3.31 9.77 -46.53
N VAL A 346 -2.81 8.63 -46.94
CA VAL A 346 -3.58 7.55 -47.59
C VAL A 346 -3.88 6.44 -46.60
N PRO A 347 -5.03 5.77 -46.74
CA PRO A 347 -5.27 4.54 -45.98
C PRO A 347 -4.22 3.48 -46.26
N ASN A 348 -3.79 2.73 -45.23
CA ASN A 348 -2.78 1.70 -45.38
C ASN A 348 -3.14 0.63 -46.42
N GLN A 349 -4.45 0.42 -46.65
CA GLN A 349 -4.97 -0.50 -47.68
C GLN A 349 -4.71 -0.05 -49.12
N ALA A 350 -4.49 1.25 -49.37
CA ALA A 350 -4.20 1.79 -50.68
C ALA A 350 -2.71 1.68 -51.05
N LEU A 351 -1.86 1.21 -50.13
CA LEU A 351 -0.42 1.10 -50.34
C LEU A 351 -0.05 -0.31 -50.76
N PHE A 352 0.67 -0.42 -51.89
CA PHE A 352 1.16 -1.68 -52.42
C PHE A 352 2.69 -1.69 -52.36
N PHE A 353 3.28 -2.76 -51.89
CA PHE A 353 4.72 -2.96 -51.79
C PHE A 353 5.17 -3.91 -52.91
N ASN A 354 6.12 -3.50 -53.72
CA ASN A 354 6.74 -4.35 -54.71
C ASN A 354 8.19 -3.91 -54.94
N ASP A 355 9.12 -4.86 -55.01
CA ASP A 355 10.54 -4.64 -55.30
C ASP A 355 11.19 -3.54 -54.44
N GLY A 356 10.83 -3.49 -53.13
CA GLY A 356 11.40 -2.49 -52.19
C GLY A 356 10.82 -1.09 -52.33
N HIS A 357 9.85 -0.87 -53.21
CA HIS A 357 9.18 0.41 -53.39
C HIS A 357 7.72 0.37 -53.00
N THR A 358 7.19 1.49 -52.54
CA THR A 358 5.76 1.66 -52.23
C THR A 358 5.04 2.34 -53.38
N TYR A 359 3.89 1.81 -53.72
CA TYR A 359 3.05 2.32 -54.82
C TYR A 359 1.62 2.60 -54.35
N VAL A 360 0.97 3.52 -55.05
CA VAL A 360 -0.45 3.78 -54.96
C VAL A 360 -1.09 3.70 -56.33
N ASN A 361 -2.36 3.31 -56.42
CA ASN A 361 -3.14 3.38 -57.68
C ASN A 361 -3.86 4.70 -57.74
N VAL A 362 -3.44 5.57 -58.66
CA VAL A 362 -4.05 6.88 -58.88
C VAL A 362 -4.99 6.81 -60.11
N MET A 363 -6.20 7.35 -60.00
CA MET A 363 -7.11 7.44 -61.07
C MET A 363 -6.85 8.70 -61.93
N LYS A 364 -6.50 8.50 -63.19
CA LYS A 364 -6.30 9.59 -64.17
C LYS A 364 -7.34 9.48 -65.28
N GLY A 365 -8.42 10.25 -65.14
CA GLY A 365 -9.63 10.04 -65.95
C GLY A 365 -10.28 8.70 -65.64
N SER A 366 -10.40 7.80 -66.62
CA SER A 366 -10.91 6.44 -66.50
C SER A 366 -9.84 5.35 -66.37
N LYS A 367 -8.54 5.72 -66.32
CA LYS A 367 -7.43 4.77 -66.24
C LYS A 367 -6.78 4.78 -64.87
N LEU A 368 -6.41 3.60 -64.40
CA LEU A 368 -5.60 3.40 -63.21
C LEU A 368 -4.11 3.52 -63.58
N GLU A 369 -3.41 4.39 -62.87
CA GLU A 369 -1.95 4.56 -63.01
C GLU A 369 -1.31 4.11 -61.67
N LYS A 370 -0.43 3.08 -61.74
CA LYS A 370 0.39 2.67 -60.61
C LYS A 370 1.55 3.67 -60.46
N ARG A 371 1.60 4.38 -59.35
CA ARG A 371 2.56 5.44 -59.12
C ARG A 371 3.41 5.14 -57.87
N ALA A 372 4.73 5.23 -58.01
CA ALA A 372 5.65 5.13 -56.90
C ALA A 372 5.53 6.36 -55.99
N VAL A 373 5.48 6.14 -54.68
CA VAL A 373 5.37 7.16 -53.66
C VAL A 373 6.43 6.98 -52.56
N LYS A 374 6.85 8.08 -51.95
CA LYS A 374 7.64 8.03 -50.72
C LYS A 374 6.71 8.20 -49.56
N THR A 375 6.81 7.27 -48.59
CA THR A 375 6.03 7.28 -47.37
C THR A 375 6.78 7.98 -46.26
N GLY A 376 6.05 8.70 -45.42
CA GLY A 376 6.54 9.31 -44.18
C GLY A 376 5.99 8.58 -42.94
N ASP A 377 5.55 9.37 -41.98
CA ASP A 377 4.98 8.86 -40.71
C ASP A 377 3.73 8.03 -40.98
N ARG A 378 3.55 6.98 -40.18
CA ARG A 378 2.47 6.00 -40.28
C ARG A 378 1.67 5.91 -38.98
N SER A 379 0.35 5.84 -39.13
CA SER A 379 -0.54 5.46 -38.05
C SER A 379 -1.09 4.04 -38.27
N LEU A 380 -1.91 3.55 -37.35
CA LEU A 380 -2.58 2.24 -37.48
C LEU A 380 -3.40 2.10 -38.76
N THR A 381 -4.02 3.17 -39.25
CA THR A 381 -4.96 3.12 -40.37
C THR A 381 -4.47 3.84 -41.61
N ARG A 382 -3.52 4.78 -41.48
CA ARG A 382 -3.13 5.69 -42.55
C ARG A 382 -1.62 5.95 -42.55
N THR A 383 -1.07 6.30 -43.73
CA THR A 383 0.33 6.65 -43.90
C THR A 383 0.45 7.99 -44.64
N VAL A 384 1.31 8.86 -44.15
CA VAL A 384 1.63 10.12 -44.79
C VAL A 384 2.46 9.88 -46.07
N ILE A 385 2.11 10.56 -47.15
CA ILE A 385 2.89 10.57 -48.40
C ILE A 385 3.67 11.85 -48.46
N THR A 386 4.99 11.72 -48.54
CA THR A 386 5.90 12.86 -48.63
C THR A 386 6.21 13.30 -50.06
N GLU A 387 6.23 12.34 -51.01
CA GLU A 387 6.48 12.60 -52.43
C GLU A 387 5.67 11.64 -53.30
N GLY A 388 5.31 12.08 -54.52
CA GLY A 388 4.66 11.25 -55.55
C GLY A 388 3.14 11.37 -55.62
N LEU A 389 2.50 12.18 -54.73
CA LEU A 389 1.04 12.38 -54.75
C LEU A 389 0.73 13.87 -54.53
N ALA A 390 -0.30 14.38 -55.23
CA ALA A 390 -0.75 15.76 -55.13
C ALA A 390 -2.15 15.87 -54.54
N ALA A 391 -2.47 17.01 -53.94
CA ALA A 391 -3.84 17.30 -53.50
C ALA A 391 -4.79 17.38 -54.69
N GLY A 392 -5.99 16.81 -54.53
CA GLY A 392 -7.02 16.70 -55.56
C GLY A 392 -6.96 15.40 -56.38
N GLU A 393 -5.87 14.62 -56.30
CA GLU A 393 -5.78 13.33 -56.98
C GLU A 393 -6.67 12.29 -56.30
N LYS A 394 -7.14 11.34 -57.09
CA LYS A 394 -8.02 10.25 -56.64
C LYS A 394 -7.19 8.98 -56.49
N VAL A 395 -7.18 8.43 -55.30
CA VAL A 395 -6.50 7.16 -54.96
C VAL A 395 -7.55 6.07 -54.80
N VAL A 396 -7.25 4.92 -55.38
CA VAL A 396 -8.13 3.75 -55.38
C VAL A 396 -7.65 2.78 -54.30
N LEU A 397 -8.60 2.25 -53.49
CA LEU A 397 -8.34 1.27 -52.42
C LEU A 397 -8.25 -0.14 -52.97
#